data_7a69d1bac3989b74d7b2f8e14f19e38c
#
_entry.id   7a69d1bac3989b74d7b2f8e14f19e38c
#
_cell.length_a   1.000
_cell.length_b   1.000
_cell.length_c   1.000
_cell.angle_alpha   90.00
_cell.angle_beta   90.00
_cell.angle_gamma   90.00
#
_symmetry.space_group_name_H-M   'P 1'
#
loop_
_entity.id
_entity.type
_entity.pdbx_description
1 polymer ?
#
loop_
_entity_poly.entity_id
_entity_poly.type
_entity_poly.pdbx_seq_one_letter_code
_entity_poly.pdbx_strand_id
1 'polypeptide(L)'
;MPKRLDSSGIARAPLTQRYYDRFFVSASPFFVPLSESSVRGAFDEDGRTVYASTHSPKGDHAFLCYEAAGFDYRTLGGFEPAVKALKPDSLACELAFLAALGFHAAQADDEACACASIRLFEEFAREHVGAWI
;
A
#
# COMPACT_ATOMS: atom_id res chain seq x y z
N MET A 1 -11.73 31.09 7.14
CA MET A 1 -10.81 30.73 8.23
C MET A 1 -9.46 31.41 7.98
N PRO A 2 -8.88 32.08 8.98
CA PRO A 2 -7.55 32.65 8.80
C PRO A 2 -6.53 31.53 8.58
N LYS A 3 -5.70 31.67 7.55
CA LYS A 3 -4.59 30.75 7.31
C LYS A 3 -3.62 30.85 8.49
N ARG A 4 -3.36 29.74 9.16
CA ARG A 4 -2.31 29.68 10.16
C ARG A 4 -0.96 29.86 9.46
N LEU A 5 -0.25 30.91 9.81
CA LEU A 5 1.12 31.12 9.42
C LEU A 5 2.03 30.40 10.43
N ASP A 6 3.08 29.75 9.93
CA ASP A 6 4.14 29.27 10.83
C ASP A 6 5.06 30.42 11.25
N SER A 7 6.04 30.11 12.10
CA SER A 7 7.00 31.09 12.60
C SER A 7 7.88 31.74 11.51
N SER A 8 7.87 31.20 10.29
CA SER A 8 8.58 31.77 9.12
C SER A 8 7.69 32.63 8.22
N GLY A 9 6.41 32.78 8.57
CA GLY A 9 5.45 33.56 7.80
C GLY A 9 4.90 32.87 6.56
N ILE A 10 5.24 31.60 6.35
CA ILE A 10 4.78 30.80 5.20
C ILE A 10 3.45 30.15 5.53
N ALA A 11 2.46 30.36 4.67
CA ALA A 11 1.15 29.68 4.80
C ALA A 11 1.30 28.19 4.55
N ARG A 12 0.98 27.36 5.56
CA ARG A 12 0.93 25.90 5.37
C ARG A 12 -0.31 25.51 4.59
N ALA A 13 -0.12 24.64 3.59
CA ALA A 13 -1.23 24.02 2.89
C ALA A 13 -2.13 23.25 3.89
N PRO A 14 -3.47 23.22 3.69
CA PRO A 14 -4.37 22.39 4.46
C PRO A 14 -3.90 20.93 4.46
N LEU A 15 -4.16 20.19 5.55
CA LEU A 15 -3.77 18.79 5.67
C LEU A 15 -4.30 17.93 4.50
N THR A 16 -5.56 18.18 4.09
CA THR A 16 -6.18 17.51 2.96
C THR A 16 -5.40 17.72 1.65
N GLN A 17 -4.98 18.97 1.36
CA GLN A 17 -4.20 19.27 0.15
C GLN A 17 -2.84 18.56 0.20
N ARG A 18 -2.16 18.56 1.34
CA ARG A 18 -0.89 17.85 1.53
C ARG A 18 -1.01 16.35 1.33
N TYR A 19 -2.12 15.77 1.78
CA TYR A 19 -2.44 14.36 1.56
C TYR A 19 -2.62 14.05 0.08
N TYR A 20 -3.41 14.87 -0.64
CA TYR A 20 -3.58 14.71 -2.09
C TYR A 20 -2.27 14.86 -2.85
N ASP A 21 -1.48 15.88 -2.53
CA ASP A 21 -0.17 16.12 -3.18
C ASP A 21 0.80 14.97 -2.96
N ARG A 22 0.71 14.31 -1.81
CA ARG A 22 1.59 13.19 -1.44
C ARG A 22 1.20 11.90 -2.15
N PHE A 23 -0.09 11.61 -2.27
CA PHE A 23 -0.54 10.27 -2.62
C PHE A 23 -1.39 10.19 -3.90
N PHE A 24 -1.89 11.28 -4.42
CA PHE A 24 -2.81 11.26 -5.56
C PHE A 24 -2.39 12.16 -6.74
N VAL A 25 -1.61 13.19 -6.50
CA VAL A 25 -1.17 14.13 -7.56
C VAL A 25 0.22 13.74 -8.03
N SER A 26 0.31 12.95 -9.08
CA SER A 26 1.59 12.45 -9.62
C SER A 26 2.54 13.55 -10.11
N ALA A 27 2.02 14.72 -10.47
CA ALA A 27 2.82 15.87 -10.84
C ALA A 27 3.39 16.65 -9.64
N SER A 28 2.94 16.36 -8.42
CA SER A 28 3.47 17.00 -7.22
C SER A 28 4.92 16.55 -6.94
N PRO A 29 5.82 17.47 -6.55
CA PRO A 29 7.19 17.11 -6.15
C PRO A 29 7.22 16.28 -4.85
N PHE A 30 6.12 16.21 -4.13
CA PHE A 30 5.98 15.43 -2.88
C PHE A 30 5.31 14.08 -3.09
N PHE A 31 4.97 13.73 -4.32
CA PHE A 31 4.25 12.51 -4.63
C PHE A 31 5.05 11.25 -4.27
N VAL A 32 4.40 10.34 -3.56
CA VAL A 32 4.91 9.00 -3.25
C VAL A 32 3.83 7.99 -3.58
N PRO A 33 4.03 7.11 -4.56
CA PRO A 33 3.07 6.06 -4.85
C PRO A 33 3.07 5.03 -3.73
N LEU A 34 1.88 4.61 -3.30
CA LEU A 34 1.71 3.56 -2.30
C LEU A 34 1.55 2.18 -3.00
N SER A 35 2.50 1.85 -3.85
CA SER A 35 2.54 0.61 -4.63
C SER A 35 3.94 0.00 -4.54
N GLU A 36 4.02 -1.28 -4.21
CA GLU A 36 5.27 -2.04 -4.14
C GLU A 36 6.04 -1.96 -5.46
N SER A 37 5.37 -2.20 -6.59
CA SER A 37 5.99 -2.15 -7.92
C SER A 37 6.67 -0.82 -8.21
N SER A 38 5.98 0.28 -7.91
CA SER A 38 6.50 1.63 -8.17
C SER A 38 7.68 1.98 -7.29
N VAL A 39 7.62 1.63 -6.00
CA VAL A 39 8.67 1.98 -5.02
C VAL A 39 9.90 1.07 -5.19
N ARG A 40 9.73 -0.22 -5.35
CA ARG A 40 10.85 -1.16 -5.54
C ARG A 40 11.59 -0.96 -6.85
N GLY A 41 10.91 -0.47 -7.88
CA GLY A 41 11.51 -0.13 -9.16
C GLY A 41 11.98 1.32 -9.25
N ALA A 42 11.90 2.10 -8.16
CA ALA A 42 12.34 3.48 -8.15
C ALA A 42 13.85 3.60 -8.33
N PHE A 43 14.27 4.66 -9.04
CA PHE A 43 15.67 4.97 -9.27
C PHE A 43 15.92 6.47 -9.16
N ASP A 44 17.18 6.87 -8.98
CA ASP A 44 17.56 8.27 -8.95
C ASP A 44 17.98 8.72 -10.36
N GLU A 45 17.40 9.82 -10.81
CA GLU A 45 17.74 10.49 -12.06
C GLU A 45 17.98 11.98 -11.76
N ASP A 46 19.20 12.41 -11.89
CA ASP A 46 19.63 13.81 -11.67
C ASP A 46 19.17 14.39 -10.29
N GLY A 47 19.30 13.59 -9.23
CA GLY A 47 18.93 13.98 -7.87
C GLY A 47 17.41 13.97 -7.60
N ARG A 48 16.64 13.37 -8.49
CA ARG A 48 15.18 13.20 -8.34
C ARG A 48 14.83 11.72 -8.32
N THR A 49 14.02 11.31 -7.37
CA THR A 49 13.49 9.94 -7.36
C THR A 49 12.44 9.78 -8.45
N VAL A 50 12.67 8.85 -9.35
CA VAL A 50 11.72 8.44 -10.40
C VAL A 50 11.11 7.09 -10.00
N TYR A 51 9.79 7.05 -9.92
CA TYR A 51 9.07 5.83 -9.56
C TYR A 51 8.74 5.00 -10.80
N ALA A 52 8.84 3.69 -10.67
CA ALA A 52 8.51 2.77 -11.74
C ALA A 52 6.99 2.66 -11.96
N SER A 53 6.60 1.93 -13.00
CA SER A 53 5.21 1.59 -13.27
C SER A 53 4.57 0.85 -12.08
N THR A 54 3.26 1.02 -11.91
CA THR A 54 2.45 0.27 -10.94
C THR A 54 2.19 -1.18 -11.38
N HIS A 55 2.74 -1.60 -12.50
CA HIS A 55 2.62 -2.98 -13.00
C HIS A 55 4.00 -3.65 -13.03
N SER A 56 4.13 -4.75 -12.30
CA SER A 56 5.36 -5.55 -12.24
C SER A 56 5.06 -6.99 -11.84
N PRO A 57 6.01 -7.93 -12.02
CA PRO A 57 5.87 -9.31 -11.53
C PRO A 57 5.57 -9.42 -10.03
N LYS A 58 5.96 -8.42 -9.23
CA LYS A 58 5.65 -8.40 -7.78
C LYS A 58 4.17 -8.17 -7.52
N GLY A 59 3.51 -7.29 -8.27
CA GLY A 59 2.07 -7.10 -8.21
C GLY A 59 1.31 -8.35 -8.66
N ASP A 60 1.78 -8.99 -9.71
CA ASP A 60 1.21 -10.26 -10.19
C ASP A 60 1.33 -11.36 -9.14
N HIS A 61 2.48 -11.47 -8.47
CA HIS A 61 2.69 -12.43 -7.39
C HIS A 61 1.77 -12.16 -6.19
N ALA A 62 1.63 -10.90 -5.77
CA ALA A 62 0.69 -10.53 -4.71
C ALA A 62 -0.73 -10.94 -5.05
N PHE A 63 -1.17 -10.67 -6.29
CA PHE A 63 -2.49 -11.07 -6.77
C PHE A 63 -2.70 -12.59 -6.73
N LEU A 64 -1.71 -13.37 -7.16
CA LEU A 64 -1.78 -14.83 -7.09
C LEU A 64 -1.90 -15.35 -5.64
N CYS A 65 -1.21 -14.70 -4.69
CA CYS A 65 -1.36 -15.02 -3.27
C CYS A 65 -2.80 -14.74 -2.78
N TYR A 66 -3.41 -13.63 -3.21
CA TYR A 66 -4.79 -13.30 -2.86
C TYR A 66 -5.77 -14.35 -3.42
N GLU A 67 -5.63 -14.72 -4.68
CA GLU A 67 -6.47 -15.74 -5.30
C GLU A 67 -6.35 -17.09 -4.60
N ALA A 68 -5.13 -17.52 -4.30
CA ALA A 68 -4.87 -18.78 -3.60
C ALA A 68 -5.51 -18.82 -2.19
N ALA A 69 -5.58 -17.68 -1.51
CA ALA A 69 -6.20 -17.56 -0.19
C ALA A 69 -7.69 -17.19 -0.21
N GLY A 70 -8.27 -16.96 -1.39
CA GLY A 70 -9.67 -16.54 -1.52
C GLY A 70 -9.91 -15.09 -1.07
N PHE A 71 -8.89 -14.23 -1.13
CA PHE A 71 -8.98 -12.83 -0.77
C PHE A 71 -9.24 -11.95 -2.02
N ASP A 72 -10.32 -11.19 -2.00
CA ASP A 72 -10.65 -10.25 -3.07
C ASP A 72 -10.44 -8.80 -2.60
N TYR A 73 -9.32 -8.19 -2.98
CA TYR A 73 -8.99 -6.81 -2.62
C TYR A 73 -9.98 -5.78 -3.18
N ARG A 74 -10.71 -6.12 -4.23
CA ARG A 74 -11.72 -5.25 -4.85
C ARG A 74 -12.94 -5.03 -3.98
N THR A 75 -13.12 -5.85 -2.93
CA THR A 75 -14.20 -5.71 -1.95
C THR A 75 -13.86 -4.73 -0.81
N LEU A 76 -12.64 -4.23 -0.75
CA LEU A 76 -12.22 -3.26 0.26
C LEU A 76 -13.02 -1.96 0.13
N GLY A 77 -13.58 -1.51 1.23
CA GLY A 77 -14.28 -0.23 1.33
C GLY A 77 -13.37 0.88 1.85
N GLY A 78 -13.81 2.12 1.68
CA GLY A 78 -13.10 3.28 2.19
C GLY A 78 -13.34 4.54 1.38
N PHE A 79 -12.39 5.46 1.46
CA PHE A 79 -12.39 6.71 0.70
C PHE A 79 -12.39 6.42 -0.81
N GLU A 80 -13.42 6.88 -1.52
CA GLU A 80 -13.69 6.46 -2.90
C GLU A 80 -12.49 6.65 -3.86
N PRO A 81 -11.79 7.81 -3.90
CA PRO A 81 -10.63 7.96 -4.76
C PRO A 81 -9.50 6.96 -4.43
N ALA A 82 -9.30 6.63 -3.16
CA ALA A 82 -8.32 5.64 -2.75
C ALA A 82 -8.71 4.23 -3.19
N VAL A 83 -9.98 3.86 -3.00
CA VAL A 83 -10.51 2.55 -3.41
C VAL A 83 -10.41 2.34 -4.91
N LYS A 84 -10.74 3.36 -5.71
CA LYS A 84 -10.64 3.30 -7.18
C LYS A 84 -9.19 3.19 -7.69
N ALA A 85 -8.22 3.67 -6.92
CA ALA A 85 -6.80 3.62 -7.25
C ALA A 85 -6.11 2.33 -6.81
N LEU A 86 -6.80 1.42 -6.11
CA LEU A 86 -6.20 0.18 -5.59
C LEU A 86 -5.68 -0.71 -6.72
N LYS A 87 -4.47 -1.20 -6.50
CA LYS A 87 -3.82 -2.24 -7.28
C LYS A 87 -3.49 -3.40 -6.33
N PRO A 88 -3.26 -4.62 -6.84
CA PRO A 88 -2.94 -5.76 -5.97
C PRO A 88 -1.76 -5.51 -5.02
N ASP A 89 -0.76 -4.77 -5.47
CA ASP A 89 0.44 -4.41 -4.71
C ASP A 89 0.37 -3.04 -4.03
N SER A 90 -0.81 -2.46 -3.90
CA SER A 90 -1.02 -1.28 -3.06
C SER A 90 -0.80 -1.64 -1.60
N LEU A 91 -0.18 -0.75 -0.83
CA LEU A 91 0.05 -0.96 0.61
C LEU A 91 -1.25 -1.32 1.35
N ALA A 92 -2.36 -0.67 1.02
CA ALA A 92 -3.65 -0.95 1.62
C ALA A 92 -4.11 -2.41 1.36
N CYS A 93 -3.90 -2.93 0.14
CA CYS A 93 -4.25 -4.31 -0.22
C CYS A 93 -3.35 -5.32 0.51
N GLU A 94 -2.06 -5.07 0.56
CA GLU A 94 -1.10 -5.95 1.25
C GLU A 94 -1.39 -6.01 2.76
N LEU A 95 -1.63 -4.87 3.40
CA LEU A 95 -1.97 -4.82 4.82
C LEU A 95 -3.33 -5.48 5.11
N ALA A 96 -4.33 -5.26 4.26
CA ALA A 96 -5.64 -5.89 4.38
C ALA A 96 -5.56 -7.42 4.23
N PHE A 97 -4.70 -7.90 3.32
CA PHE A 97 -4.45 -9.33 3.16
C PHE A 97 -3.80 -9.94 4.41
N LEU A 98 -2.79 -9.28 4.98
CA LEU A 98 -2.19 -9.71 6.25
C LEU A 98 -3.20 -9.74 7.38
N ALA A 99 -4.07 -8.74 7.47
CA ALA A 99 -5.14 -8.71 8.46
C ALA A 99 -6.12 -9.87 8.28
N ALA A 100 -6.49 -10.20 7.04
CA ALA A 100 -7.35 -11.34 6.72
C ALA A 100 -6.71 -12.67 7.12
N LEU A 101 -5.42 -12.87 6.85
CA LEU A 101 -4.69 -14.06 7.25
C LEU A 101 -4.60 -14.20 8.78
N GLY A 102 -4.34 -13.10 9.48
CA GLY A 102 -4.31 -13.08 10.95
C GLY A 102 -5.69 -13.41 11.55
N PHE A 103 -6.74 -12.86 10.97
CA PHE A 103 -8.11 -13.18 11.37
C PHE A 103 -8.46 -14.65 11.13
N HIS A 104 -8.11 -15.20 9.98
CA HIS A 104 -8.30 -16.62 9.69
C HIS A 104 -7.56 -17.52 10.67
N ALA A 105 -6.31 -17.19 11.01
CA ALA A 105 -5.55 -17.94 12.01
C ALA A 105 -6.24 -17.93 13.39
N ALA A 106 -6.76 -16.77 13.80
CA ALA A 106 -7.44 -16.60 15.08
C ALA A 106 -8.79 -17.33 15.16
N GLN A 107 -9.48 -17.50 14.01
CA GLN A 107 -10.78 -18.16 13.92
C GLN A 107 -10.69 -19.64 13.56
N ALA A 108 -9.52 -20.17 13.26
CA ALA A 108 -9.36 -21.55 12.84
C ALA A 108 -9.68 -22.52 13.98
N ASP A 109 -10.53 -23.50 13.71
CA ASP A 109 -10.87 -24.57 14.65
C ASP A 109 -9.79 -25.66 14.73
N ASP A 110 -8.90 -25.69 13.76
CA ASP A 110 -7.85 -26.67 13.54
C ASP A 110 -6.48 -26.00 13.58
N GLU A 111 -5.59 -26.55 14.41
CA GLU A 111 -4.22 -26.03 14.57
C GLU A 111 -3.42 -26.03 13.26
N ALA A 112 -3.59 -27.04 12.41
CA ALA A 112 -2.91 -27.12 11.13
C ALA A 112 -3.33 -25.97 10.21
N CYS A 113 -4.61 -25.62 10.20
CA CYS A 113 -5.16 -24.50 9.46
C CYS A 113 -4.63 -23.15 9.99
N ALA A 114 -4.60 -22.99 11.31
CA ALA A 114 -4.02 -21.79 11.94
C ALA A 114 -2.55 -21.63 11.61
N CYS A 115 -1.77 -22.69 11.70
CA CYS A 115 -0.33 -22.70 11.35
C CYS A 115 -0.09 -22.36 9.87
N ALA A 116 -0.91 -22.87 8.96
CA ALA A 116 -0.82 -22.57 7.54
C ALA A 116 -1.06 -21.08 7.26
N SER A 117 -2.07 -20.50 7.89
CA SER A 117 -2.37 -19.06 7.77
C SER A 117 -1.26 -18.18 8.34
N ILE A 118 -0.69 -18.54 9.49
CA ILE A 118 0.42 -17.83 10.11
C ILE A 118 1.68 -17.90 9.23
N ARG A 119 1.98 -19.07 8.67
CA ARG A 119 3.12 -19.23 7.77
C ARG A 119 2.98 -18.37 6.53
N LEU A 120 1.83 -18.37 5.90
CA LEU A 120 1.56 -17.51 4.73
C LEU A 120 1.65 -16.03 5.10
N PHE A 121 1.15 -15.64 6.27
CA PHE A 121 1.29 -14.29 6.81
C PHE A 121 2.77 -13.87 6.91
N GLU A 122 3.60 -14.71 7.54
CA GLU A 122 5.01 -14.41 7.73
C GLU A 122 5.79 -14.32 6.40
N GLU A 123 5.53 -15.25 5.49
CA GLU A 123 6.16 -15.28 4.16
C GLU A 123 5.75 -14.06 3.34
N PHE A 124 4.46 -13.77 3.27
CA PHE A 124 3.96 -12.61 2.52
C PHE A 124 4.45 -11.28 3.12
N ALA A 125 4.43 -11.14 4.45
CA ALA A 125 4.94 -9.96 5.14
C ALA A 125 6.42 -9.71 4.81
N ARG A 126 7.24 -10.75 4.77
CA ARG A 126 8.66 -10.65 4.45
C ARG A 126 8.90 -10.34 2.97
N GLU A 127 8.21 -11.02 2.07
CA GLU A 127 8.44 -10.93 0.63
C GLU A 127 7.86 -9.67 -0.01
N HIS A 128 6.77 -9.17 0.52
CA HIS A 128 6.07 -8.00 0.02
C HIS A 128 6.24 -6.79 0.95
N VAL A 129 5.50 -6.72 2.03
CA VAL A 129 5.46 -5.52 2.88
C VAL A 129 6.84 -5.12 3.39
N GLY A 130 7.57 -6.06 4.00
CA GLY A 130 8.89 -5.81 4.57
C GLY A 130 10.00 -5.54 3.54
N ALA A 131 9.72 -5.76 2.28
CA ALA A 131 10.71 -5.59 1.22
C ALA A 131 10.76 -4.15 0.66
N TRP A 132 9.77 -3.31 0.96
CA TRP A 132 9.71 -1.98 0.36
C TRP A 132 9.27 -0.85 1.31
N ILE A 133 8.88 -1.16 2.53
CA ILE A 133 8.53 -0.17 3.57
C ILE A 133 9.72 0.19 4.46
#